data_e301b7d290bce8c089f608d9c4daf69b
#
_entry.id   e301b7d290bce8c089f608d9c4daf69b
#
_cell.length_a   1.000
_cell.length_b   1.000
_cell.length_c   1.000
_cell.angle_alpha   90.00
_cell.angle_beta   90.00
_cell.angle_gamma   90.00
#
_symmetry.space_group_name_H-M   'P 1'
#
loop_
_entity.id
_entity.type
_entity.pdbx_description
1 polymer ?
#
loop_
_entity_poly.entity_id
_entity_poly.type
_entity_poly.pdbx_seq_one_letter_code
_entity_poly.pdbx_strand_id
1 'polypeptide(L)'
;MPQFAAQIGSRDGFSDELLHYVDSDGVEYFTVKATGQSGMSPSGLAKLLGVEQAQISRWVNRVQQADPLNNSLPKCLKSFAGHDPNFSAYFDIEKRNILSDSFCVAIIKYYASYSNRANKESQAKAQQTLYSITQIGMRVFIHEKTRWMEA
;
A
#
# COMPACT_ATOMS: atom_id res chain seq x y z
N MET A 1 -5.87 8.47 18.84
CA MET A 1 -4.57 7.91 19.17
C MET A 1 -4.27 6.69 18.34
N PRO A 2 -3.16 6.66 17.69
CA PRO A 2 -2.86 5.52 16.86
C PRO A 2 -2.75 4.24 17.65
N GLN A 3 -3.10 3.18 16.98
CA GLN A 3 -3.10 1.87 17.58
C GLN A 3 -1.89 1.08 17.20
N PHE A 4 -0.86 1.69 16.76
CA PHE A 4 0.24 0.98 16.17
C PHE A 4 1.02 0.20 17.21
N ALA A 5 1.99 -0.48 16.80
CA ALA A 5 2.98 -1.18 17.59
C ALA A 5 2.44 -2.03 18.72
N ALA A 6 1.69 -1.45 19.62
CA ALA A 6 1.20 -2.20 20.76
C ALA A 6 0.30 -3.36 20.35
N GLN A 7 -0.23 -3.27 19.17
CA GLN A 7 -1.15 -4.28 18.68
C GLN A 7 -0.48 -5.50 18.18
N ILE A 8 0.73 -5.35 17.68
CA ILE A 8 1.34 -6.39 16.92
C ILE A 8 2.62 -6.88 17.50
N GLY A 9 3.12 -6.24 18.44
CA GLY A 9 4.36 -6.63 19.01
C GLY A 9 4.32 -7.95 19.63
N SER A 10 4.96 -8.49 20.15
CA SER A 10 5.09 -9.30 21.27
C SER A 10 4.90 -10.78 21.09
N ARG A 11 4.18 -11.25 20.11
CA ARG A 11 3.96 -12.68 20.07
C ARG A 11 5.11 -13.44 19.43
N ASP A 12 5.83 -12.79 18.58
CA ASP A 12 7.04 -13.37 18.04
C ASP A 12 7.97 -12.27 17.61
N GLY A 13 9.16 -12.62 17.20
CA GLY A 13 10.18 -11.65 16.89
C GLY A 13 9.90 -10.81 15.68
N PHE A 14 9.11 -11.30 14.74
CA PHE A 14 8.81 -10.53 13.54
C PHE A 14 7.87 -9.39 13.84
N SER A 15 6.87 -9.67 14.67
CA SER A 15 5.85 -8.67 14.97
C SER A 15 6.44 -7.42 15.58
N ASP A 16 7.49 -7.59 16.38
CA ASP A 16 8.08 -6.47 17.07
C ASP A 16 8.67 -5.45 16.13
N GLU A 17 8.93 -5.84 14.90
CA GLU A 17 9.56 -4.96 13.92
C GLU A 17 8.57 -4.23 13.04
N LEU A 18 7.30 -4.46 13.22
CA LEU A 18 6.30 -3.88 12.34
C LEU A 18 5.45 -2.87 13.08
N LEU A 19 5.55 -1.62 12.67
CA LEU A 19 4.68 -0.57 13.19
C LEU A 19 3.40 -0.54 12.38
N HIS A 20 2.27 -0.42 13.06
CA HIS A 20 0.97 -0.50 12.43
C HIS A 20 0.11 0.66 12.91
N TYR A 21 -0.45 1.40 11.98
CA TYR A 21 -1.34 2.51 12.29
C TYR A 21 -2.61 2.39 11.47
N VAL A 22 -3.75 2.60 12.11
CA VAL A 22 -5.04 2.63 11.42
C VAL A 22 -5.62 4.02 11.64
N ASP A 23 -5.92 4.72 10.56
CA ASP A 23 -6.46 6.07 10.71
C ASP A 23 -7.97 6.04 10.94
N SER A 24 -8.57 7.22 11.04
CA SER A 24 -10.00 7.32 11.36
C SER A 24 -10.89 6.76 10.26
N ASP A 25 -10.38 6.62 9.06
CA ASP A 25 -11.14 6.06 7.94
C ASP A 25 -10.93 4.56 7.80
N GLY A 26 -10.14 3.96 8.66
CA GLY A 26 -9.87 2.55 8.61
C GLY A 26 -8.75 2.16 7.66
N VAL A 27 -7.99 3.12 7.18
CA VAL A 27 -6.86 2.84 6.28
C VAL A 27 -5.68 2.40 7.12
N GLU A 28 -5.09 1.28 6.75
CA GLU A 28 -3.99 0.69 7.51
C GLU A 28 -2.65 0.97 6.85
N TYR A 29 -1.71 1.42 7.65
CA TYR A 29 -0.35 1.72 7.22
C TYR A 29 0.63 0.92 8.04
N PHE A 30 1.71 0.49 7.41
CA PHE A 30 2.74 -0.33 8.06
C PHE A 30 4.12 0.22 7.75
N THR A 31 5.01 0.14 8.74
CA THR A 31 6.42 0.43 8.51
C THR A 31 7.25 -0.61 9.23
N VAL A 32 8.21 -1.18 8.54
CA VAL A 32 9.15 -2.12 9.13
C VAL A 32 10.14 -1.32 9.96
N LYS A 33 10.15 -1.55 11.25
CA LYS A 33 10.89 -0.72 12.19
C LYS A 33 12.39 -0.71 11.88
N ALA A 34 12.94 -1.85 11.54
CA ALA A 34 14.37 -1.96 11.35
C ALA A 34 14.87 -1.31 10.06
N THR A 35 14.04 -1.25 9.02
CA THR A 35 14.50 -0.83 7.70
C THR A 35 13.83 0.43 7.19
N GLY A 36 12.68 0.78 7.75
CA GLY A 36 11.89 1.89 7.22
C GLY A 36 11.08 1.54 5.99
N GLN A 37 11.10 0.29 5.55
CA GLN A 37 10.23 -0.12 4.45
C GLN A 37 8.78 0.09 4.88
N SER A 38 7.97 0.62 3.98
CA SER A 38 6.61 0.97 4.33
C SER A 38 5.63 0.40 3.32
N GLY A 39 4.38 0.33 3.72
CA GLY A 39 3.36 -0.19 2.84
C GLY A 39 1.97 -0.07 3.43
N MET A 40 0.99 -0.61 2.73
CA MET A 40 -0.41 -0.57 3.13
C MET A 40 -1.03 -1.93 2.91
N SER A 41 -2.07 -2.23 3.68
CA SER A 41 -2.83 -3.43 3.41
C SER A 41 -3.65 -3.23 2.13
N PRO A 42 -3.99 -4.32 1.43
CA PRO A 42 -4.89 -4.19 0.28
C PRO A 42 -6.22 -3.56 0.64
N SER A 43 -6.75 -3.92 1.79
CA SER A 43 -7.98 -3.34 2.29
C SER A 43 -7.83 -1.84 2.55
N GLY A 44 -6.69 -1.45 3.13
CA GLY A 44 -6.44 -0.04 3.40
C GLY A 44 -6.31 0.77 2.12
N LEU A 45 -5.59 0.24 1.15
CA LEU A 45 -5.45 0.92 -0.13
C LEU A 45 -6.81 1.06 -0.83
N ALA A 46 -7.62 0.01 -0.77
CA ALA A 46 -8.96 0.08 -1.35
C ALA A 46 -9.81 1.16 -0.70
N LYS A 47 -9.75 1.25 0.62
CA LYS A 47 -10.50 2.28 1.35
C LYS A 47 -10.01 3.67 0.98
N LEU A 48 -8.71 3.84 0.87
CA LEU A 48 -8.13 5.13 0.52
C LEU A 48 -8.64 5.60 -0.84
N LEU A 49 -8.80 4.68 -1.76
CA LEU A 49 -9.22 5.00 -3.13
C LEU A 49 -10.73 4.92 -3.34
N GLY A 50 -11.45 4.39 -2.37
CA GLY A 50 -12.90 4.25 -2.52
C GLY A 50 -13.29 3.15 -3.50
N VAL A 51 -12.50 2.09 -3.56
CA VAL A 51 -12.80 0.96 -4.44
C VAL A 51 -12.93 -0.31 -3.61
N GLU A 52 -13.37 -1.38 -4.24
CA GLU A 52 -13.48 -2.68 -3.58
C GLU A 52 -12.11 -3.31 -3.42
N GLN A 53 -11.93 -4.01 -2.32
CA GLN A 53 -10.66 -4.71 -2.10
C GLN A 53 -10.38 -5.70 -3.22
N ALA A 54 -11.42 -6.32 -3.76
CA ALA A 54 -11.25 -7.28 -4.86
C ALA A 54 -10.57 -6.65 -6.07
N GLN A 55 -10.79 -5.36 -6.32
CA GLN A 55 -10.11 -4.69 -7.42
C GLN A 55 -8.62 -4.59 -7.17
N ILE A 56 -8.22 -4.30 -5.94
CA ILE A 56 -6.81 -4.25 -5.61
C ILE A 56 -6.18 -5.64 -5.75
N SER A 57 -6.89 -6.67 -5.28
CA SER A 57 -6.39 -8.03 -5.39
C SER A 57 -6.21 -8.46 -6.84
N ARG A 58 -7.11 -8.04 -7.72
CA ARG A 58 -6.97 -8.35 -9.14
C ARG A 58 -5.72 -7.70 -9.73
N TRP A 59 -5.44 -6.46 -9.33
CA TRP A 59 -4.21 -5.80 -9.79
C TRP A 59 -2.97 -6.53 -9.31
N VAL A 60 -2.96 -6.96 -8.06
CA VAL A 60 -1.83 -7.73 -7.53
C VAL A 60 -1.62 -8.99 -8.36
N ASN A 61 -2.69 -9.73 -8.63
CA ASN A 61 -2.58 -10.93 -9.44
C ASN A 61 -2.12 -10.64 -10.85
N ARG A 62 -2.62 -9.58 -11.45
CA ARG A 62 -2.24 -9.24 -12.82
C ARG A 62 -0.74 -8.93 -12.92
N VAL A 63 -0.21 -8.16 -11.99
CA VAL A 63 1.22 -7.84 -12.07
C VAL A 63 2.08 -9.05 -11.77
N GLN A 64 1.68 -9.89 -10.82
CA GLN A 64 2.45 -11.08 -10.51
C GLN A 64 2.56 -12.02 -11.71
N GLN A 65 1.49 -12.14 -12.47
CA GLN A 65 1.43 -13.10 -13.57
C GLN A 65 1.84 -12.51 -14.91
N ALA A 66 2.09 -11.23 -14.96
CA ALA A 66 2.44 -10.58 -16.23
C ALA A 66 3.86 -10.93 -16.65
N ASP A 67 4.03 -11.12 -17.95
CA ASP A 67 5.35 -11.33 -18.53
C ASP A 67 6.10 -10.00 -18.48
N PRO A 68 7.26 -9.94 -17.84
CA PRO A 68 8.01 -8.68 -17.78
C PRO A 68 8.36 -8.11 -19.14
N LEU A 69 8.47 -8.96 -20.16
CA LEU A 69 8.89 -8.53 -21.48
C LEU A 69 7.74 -8.23 -22.42
N ASN A 70 6.55 -8.75 -22.13
CA ASN A 70 5.43 -8.58 -23.03
C ASN A 70 4.13 -8.68 -22.25
N ASN A 71 3.59 -7.53 -21.91
CA ASN A 71 2.34 -7.50 -21.15
C ASN A 71 1.51 -6.28 -21.54
N SER A 72 0.25 -6.31 -21.13
CA SER A 72 -0.69 -5.24 -21.43
C SER A 72 -1.02 -4.40 -20.21
N LEU A 73 -0.16 -4.40 -19.21
CA LEU A 73 -0.40 -3.60 -18.02
C LEU A 73 -0.39 -2.11 -18.35
N PRO A 74 -1.14 -1.32 -17.59
CA PRO A 74 -1.04 0.13 -17.71
C PRO A 74 0.40 0.58 -17.50
N LYS A 75 0.77 1.69 -18.13
CA LYS A 75 2.15 2.16 -18.11
C LYS A 75 2.71 2.27 -16.70
N CYS A 76 1.93 2.79 -15.77
CA CYS A 76 2.42 2.98 -14.40
C CYS A 76 2.63 1.67 -13.64
N LEU A 77 2.13 0.56 -14.15
CA LEU A 77 2.26 -0.74 -13.51
C LEU A 77 3.23 -1.66 -14.22
N LYS A 78 3.74 -1.27 -15.37
CA LYS A 78 4.57 -2.18 -16.18
C LYS A 78 5.84 -2.63 -15.48
N SER A 79 6.42 -1.77 -14.66
CA SER A 79 7.68 -2.12 -13.99
C SER A 79 7.48 -3.18 -12.90
N PHE A 80 6.24 -3.44 -12.52
CA PHE A 80 5.95 -4.46 -11.50
C PHE A 80 5.67 -5.83 -12.10
N ALA A 81 5.66 -5.96 -13.43
CA ALA A 81 5.32 -7.21 -14.08
C ALA A 81 6.23 -8.34 -13.61
N GLY A 82 5.62 -9.44 -13.20
CA GLY A 82 6.34 -10.61 -12.74
C GLY A 82 6.84 -10.53 -11.31
N HIS A 83 6.53 -9.47 -10.60
CA HIS A 83 7.00 -9.28 -9.23
C HIS A 83 5.84 -9.35 -8.25
N ASP A 84 6.15 -9.76 -7.03
CA ASP A 84 5.17 -9.80 -5.95
C ASP A 84 5.23 -8.49 -5.20
N PRO A 85 4.17 -7.68 -5.20
CA PRO A 85 4.21 -6.41 -4.48
C PRO A 85 4.08 -6.54 -2.97
N ASN A 86 3.92 -7.74 -2.45
CA ASN A 86 3.75 -7.95 -1.02
C ASN A 86 5.08 -8.05 -0.30
N PHE A 87 5.09 -7.63 0.96
CA PHE A 87 6.23 -7.86 1.88
C PHE A 87 6.07 -9.22 2.53
N SER A 88 6.27 -10.29 1.81
CA SER A 88 5.97 -11.60 2.37
C SER A 88 6.85 -11.95 3.56
N ALA A 89 8.04 -11.38 3.66
CA ALA A 89 8.92 -11.66 4.77
C ALA A 89 8.38 -11.12 6.09
N TYR A 90 7.45 -10.19 6.02
CA TYR A 90 6.93 -9.53 7.22
C TYR A 90 5.47 -9.80 7.46
N PHE A 91 4.95 -10.87 6.90
CA PHE A 91 3.62 -11.30 7.26
C PHE A 91 3.63 -11.58 8.73
N ASP A 92 2.70 -11.01 9.43
CA ASP A 92 2.58 -11.32 10.83
C ASP A 92 1.86 -12.65 10.99
N ILE A 93 1.58 -12.99 12.22
CA ILE A 93 0.92 -14.24 12.50
C ILE A 93 -0.49 -14.31 11.95
N GLU A 94 -1.06 -13.17 11.59
CA GLU A 94 -2.38 -13.13 10.96
C GLU A 94 -2.27 -13.25 9.45
N LYS A 95 -1.07 -13.35 8.93
CA LYS A 95 -0.83 -13.54 7.51
C LYS A 95 -1.41 -12.43 6.67
N ARG A 96 -1.37 -11.21 7.19
CA ARG A 96 -1.86 -10.08 6.44
C ARG A 96 -0.86 -9.72 5.36
N ASN A 97 -1.40 -9.38 4.21
CA ASN A 97 -0.58 -8.90 3.11
C ASN A 97 -0.29 -7.43 3.32
N ILE A 98 0.93 -7.04 3.00
CA ILE A 98 1.34 -5.64 3.04
C ILE A 98 1.91 -5.32 1.68
N LEU A 99 1.25 -4.40 0.97
CA LEU A 99 1.70 -3.98 -0.35
C LEU A 99 2.78 -2.92 -0.19
N SER A 100 3.83 -3.02 -0.99
CA SER A 100 4.94 -2.07 -0.90
C SER A 100 4.46 -0.66 -1.22
N ASP A 101 5.15 0.33 -0.65
CA ASP A 101 4.78 1.72 -0.87
C ASP A 101 4.87 2.11 -2.35
N SER A 102 5.86 1.60 -3.07
CA SER A 102 5.99 1.93 -4.49
C SER A 102 4.84 1.35 -5.31
N PHE A 103 4.39 0.15 -4.97
CA PHE A 103 3.22 -0.41 -5.65
C PHE A 103 1.97 0.39 -5.33
N CYS A 104 1.83 0.81 -4.08
CA CYS A 104 0.68 1.63 -3.68
C CYS A 104 0.63 2.92 -4.49
N VAL A 105 1.79 3.58 -4.66
CA VAL A 105 1.85 4.79 -5.48
C VAL A 105 1.43 4.50 -6.92
N ALA A 106 1.89 3.39 -7.48
CA ALA A 106 1.54 3.05 -8.85
C ALA A 106 0.04 2.85 -9.02
N ILE A 107 -0.59 2.18 -8.05
CA ILE A 107 -2.04 1.99 -8.09
C ILE A 107 -2.76 3.32 -7.94
N ILE A 108 -2.30 4.17 -7.03
CA ILE A 108 -2.91 5.49 -6.85
C ILE A 108 -2.81 6.29 -8.15
N LYS A 109 -1.65 6.24 -8.80
CA LYS A 109 -1.48 6.92 -10.10
C LYS A 109 -2.45 6.37 -11.15
N TYR A 110 -2.63 5.06 -11.15
CA TYR A 110 -3.56 4.47 -12.09
C TYR A 110 -4.97 5.04 -11.90
N TYR A 111 -5.47 5.04 -10.67
CA TYR A 111 -6.81 5.54 -10.43
C TYR A 111 -6.92 7.05 -10.61
N ALA A 112 -5.84 7.77 -10.40
CA ALA A 112 -5.85 9.21 -10.62
C ALA A 112 -5.89 9.57 -12.10
N SER A 113 -5.29 8.74 -12.96
CA SER A 113 -5.13 9.04 -14.38
C SER A 113 -6.16 8.34 -15.26
N TYR A 114 -6.58 7.15 -14.88
CA TYR A 114 -7.44 6.32 -15.70
C TYR A 114 -8.76 6.14 -15.01
N SER A 115 -9.77 6.84 -15.44
CA SER A 115 -11.09 6.66 -14.85
C SER A 115 -12.10 6.48 -15.96
N ASN A 116 -13.19 5.85 -15.61
CA ASN A 116 -14.36 5.83 -16.47
C ASN A 116 -15.48 6.46 -15.66
N ARG A 117 -16.65 6.50 -16.25
CA ARG A 117 -17.77 7.18 -15.60
C ARG A 117 -18.11 6.62 -14.23
N ALA A 118 -17.92 5.32 -14.06
CA ALA A 118 -18.26 4.68 -12.80
C ALA A 118 -17.28 4.99 -11.68
N ASN A 119 -16.11 5.51 -12.02
CA ASN A 119 -15.03 5.67 -11.05
C ASN A 119 -14.63 7.11 -10.78
N LYS A 120 -15.54 8.05 -11.02
CA LYS A 120 -15.18 9.46 -10.84
C LYS A 120 -14.81 9.80 -9.41
N GLU A 121 -15.52 9.22 -8.46
CA GLU A 121 -15.23 9.48 -7.07
C GLU A 121 -13.87 8.88 -6.69
N SER A 122 -13.57 7.68 -7.16
CA SER A 122 -12.27 7.07 -6.93
C SER A 122 -11.17 7.88 -7.56
N GLN A 123 -11.41 8.42 -8.75
CA GLN A 123 -10.42 9.26 -9.40
C GLN A 123 -10.15 10.50 -8.59
N ALA A 124 -11.18 11.14 -8.06
CA ALA A 124 -10.99 12.34 -7.26
C ALA A 124 -10.20 12.04 -6.00
N LYS A 125 -10.53 10.94 -5.33
CA LYS A 125 -9.79 10.54 -4.13
C LYS A 125 -8.35 10.24 -4.45
N ALA A 126 -8.10 9.53 -5.55
CA ALA A 126 -6.74 9.20 -5.97
C ALA A 126 -5.95 10.46 -6.29
N GLN A 127 -6.56 11.42 -6.97
CA GLN A 127 -5.88 12.68 -7.31
C GLN A 127 -5.53 13.47 -6.07
N GLN A 128 -6.44 13.51 -5.11
CA GLN A 128 -6.18 14.21 -3.87
C GLN A 128 -5.05 13.57 -3.09
N THR A 129 -5.06 12.25 -3.01
CA THR A 129 -4.01 11.51 -2.34
C THR A 129 -2.67 11.70 -3.05
N LEU A 130 -2.68 11.60 -4.37
CA LEU A 130 -1.45 11.76 -5.14
C LEU A 130 -0.86 13.14 -4.93
N TYR A 131 -1.70 14.16 -4.90
CA TYR A 131 -1.21 15.51 -4.64
C TYR A 131 -0.51 15.58 -3.28
N SER A 132 -1.10 14.97 -2.27
CA SER A 132 -0.51 14.98 -0.93
C SER A 132 0.85 14.29 -0.90
N ILE A 133 0.96 13.14 -1.56
CA ILE A 133 2.20 12.39 -1.49
C ILE A 133 3.28 12.92 -2.42
N THR A 134 2.93 13.70 -3.44
CA THR A 134 3.97 14.29 -4.29
C THR A 134 4.79 15.32 -3.53
N GLN A 135 4.26 15.85 -2.45
CA GLN A 135 4.98 16.83 -1.64
C GLN A 135 6.08 16.19 -0.81
N ILE A 136 5.81 15.00 -0.30
CA ILE A 136 6.70 14.40 0.68
C ILE A 136 7.13 12.97 0.34
N GLY A 137 6.55 12.39 -0.71
CA GLY A 137 6.83 11.01 -1.06
C GLY A 137 6.01 10.03 -0.24
N MET A 138 5.69 8.89 -0.85
CA MET A 138 4.82 7.92 -0.21
C MET A 138 5.43 7.31 1.03
N ARG A 139 6.73 7.00 0.99
CA ARG A 139 7.37 6.39 2.14
C ARG A 139 7.34 7.33 3.33
N VAL A 140 7.68 8.59 3.11
CA VAL A 140 7.66 9.58 4.20
C VAL A 140 6.24 9.77 4.70
N PHE A 141 5.27 9.79 3.78
CA PHE A 141 3.87 9.88 4.15
C PHE A 141 3.49 8.76 5.13
N ILE A 142 3.88 7.53 4.82
CA ILE A 142 3.58 6.40 5.69
C ILE A 142 4.40 6.45 6.98
N HIS A 143 5.66 6.87 6.90
CA HIS A 143 6.48 7.01 8.11
C HIS A 143 5.81 7.95 9.11
N GLU A 144 5.22 9.03 8.61
CA GLU A 144 4.52 9.95 9.49
C GLU A 144 3.29 9.31 10.13
N LYS A 145 2.58 8.48 9.36
CA LYS A 145 1.42 7.78 9.89
C LYS A 145 1.81 6.79 10.97
N THR A 146 2.86 6.04 10.74
CA THR A 146 3.31 4.99 11.66
C THR A 146 4.24 5.52 12.74
N ARG A 147 4.66 6.78 12.63
CA ARG A 147 5.58 7.42 13.56
C ARG A 147 6.93 6.72 13.62
N TRP A 148 7.34 6.21 12.49
CA TRP A 148 8.65 5.60 12.39
C TRP A 148 9.73 6.66 12.44
N MET A 149 10.79 6.37 13.17
CA MET A 149 11.92 7.29 13.26
C MET A 149 13.19 6.51 13.03
N GLU A 150 14.05 7.10 12.24
CA GLU A 150 15.34 6.50 11.95
C GLU A 150 16.18 6.51 13.23
N ALA A 151 16.79 5.39 13.52
CA ALA A 151 17.56 5.23 14.75
C ALA A 151 18.86 6.02 14.72
#